data_7d660100b053ad03f5a1a4e821e72b4b
#
_entry.id   7d660100b053ad03f5a1a4e821e72b4b
#
_cell.length_a   1.000
_cell.length_b   1.000
_cell.length_c   1.000
_cell.angle_alpha   90.00
_cell.angle_beta   90.00
_cell.angle_gamma   90.00
#
_symmetry.space_group_name_H-M   'P 1'
#
loop_
_entity.id
_entity.type
_entity.pdbx_description
1 polymer ?
#
loop_
_entity_poly.entity_id
_entity_poly.type
_entity_poly.pdbx_seq_one_letter_code
_entity_poly.pdbx_strand_id
1 'polypeptide(L)'
;NIKQHNLKKTLKEIILQDYKQVKILEKIIHPFVRKEMKKFSINNQRKKMVFYEIPLLIESNLMKHFDIIIFIKAKKKIRLNRFLDKGGEKKMFNLLNKRQFSDIKKAKFSDHIVVNEKNLNILKKNLSGIISKYV
;
A
#
# COMPACT_ATOMS: atom_id res chain seq x y z
N ASN A 1 -25.96 1.69 -0.71
CA ASN A 1 -24.99 1.83 0.41
C ASN A 1 -25.06 0.74 1.47
N ILE A 2 -26.27 0.25 1.86
CA ILE A 2 -26.43 -0.83 2.86
C ILE A 2 -25.80 -2.14 2.34
N LYS A 3 -25.97 -2.50 1.06
CA LYS A 3 -25.37 -3.70 0.46
C LYS A 3 -23.82 -3.67 0.46
N GLN A 4 -23.21 -2.52 0.20
CA GLN A 4 -21.75 -2.37 0.23
C GLN A 4 -21.17 -2.44 1.65
N HIS A 5 -21.89 -1.90 2.64
CA HIS A 5 -21.47 -1.96 4.04
C HIS A 5 -21.48 -3.41 4.55
N ASN A 6 -22.55 -4.15 4.26
CA ASN A 6 -22.67 -5.56 4.62
C ASN A 6 -21.59 -6.42 3.95
N LEU A 7 -21.28 -6.17 2.66
CA LEU A 7 -20.22 -6.90 1.95
C LEU A 7 -18.85 -6.70 2.60
N LYS A 8 -18.48 -5.45 2.96
CA LYS A 8 -17.22 -5.15 3.65
C LYS A 8 -17.13 -5.85 4.99
N LYS A 9 -18.20 -5.87 5.76
CA LYS A 9 -18.27 -6.54 7.06
C LYS A 9 -18.08 -8.05 6.89
N THR A 10 -18.84 -8.68 5.99
CA THR A 10 -18.73 -10.11 5.70
C THR A 10 -17.34 -10.51 5.23
N LEU A 11 -16.74 -9.75 4.29
CA LEU A 11 -15.37 -10.00 3.84
C LEU A 11 -14.36 -9.92 4.98
N LYS A 12 -14.51 -8.92 5.87
CA LYS A 12 -13.64 -8.78 7.04
C LYS A 12 -13.75 -9.99 7.98
N GLU A 13 -14.96 -10.48 8.23
CA GLU A 13 -15.22 -11.66 9.08
C GLU A 13 -14.59 -12.92 8.47
N ILE A 14 -14.79 -13.16 7.18
CA ILE A 14 -14.20 -14.29 6.45
C ILE A 14 -12.67 -14.25 6.54
N ILE A 15 -12.06 -13.08 6.29
CA ILE A 15 -10.61 -12.89 6.34
C ILE A 15 -10.05 -13.13 7.75
N LEU A 16 -10.78 -12.76 8.79
CA LEU A 16 -10.38 -12.95 10.19
C LEU A 16 -10.51 -14.42 10.64
N GLN A 17 -11.43 -15.18 10.05
CA GLN A 17 -11.65 -16.60 10.34
C GLN A 17 -10.66 -17.50 9.61
N ASP A 18 -10.44 -17.27 8.33
CA ASP A 18 -9.53 -18.08 7.51
C ASP A 18 -8.62 -17.22 6.64
N TYR A 19 -7.35 -17.17 7.04
CA TYR A 19 -6.32 -16.44 6.30
C TYR A 19 -6.11 -16.93 4.84
N LYS A 20 -6.42 -18.18 4.54
CA LYS A 20 -6.30 -18.73 3.17
C LYS A 20 -7.24 -18.02 2.19
N GLN A 21 -8.38 -17.54 2.68
CA GLN A 21 -9.36 -16.79 1.87
C GLN A 21 -8.78 -15.49 1.30
N VAL A 22 -7.81 -14.88 1.99
CA VAL A 22 -7.12 -13.68 1.48
C VAL A 22 -6.41 -13.99 0.17
N LYS A 23 -5.74 -15.15 0.05
CA LYS A 23 -5.05 -15.54 -1.19
C LYS A 23 -6.01 -15.77 -2.34
N ILE A 24 -7.21 -16.32 -2.06
CA ILE A 24 -8.26 -16.52 -3.06
C ILE A 24 -8.77 -15.17 -3.53
N LEU A 25 -9.07 -14.26 -2.60
CA LEU A 25 -9.51 -12.90 -2.90
C LEU A 25 -8.48 -12.14 -3.75
N GLU A 26 -7.21 -12.28 -3.44
CA GLU A 26 -6.10 -11.68 -4.21
C GLU A 26 -6.06 -12.21 -5.64
N LYS A 27 -6.17 -13.52 -5.84
CA LYS A 27 -6.20 -14.11 -7.19
C LYS A 27 -7.33 -13.52 -8.04
N ILE A 28 -8.46 -13.22 -7.43
CA ILE A 28 -9.61 -12.61 -8.10
C ILE A 28 -9.35 -11.13 -8.39
N ILE A 29 -8.83 -10.38 -7.43
CA ILE A 29 -8.70 -8.92 -7.52
C ILE A 29 -7.50 -8.49 -8.37
N HIS A 30 -6.35 -9.20 -8.29
CA HIS A 30 -5.11 -8.77 -8.96
C HIS A 30 -5.26 -8.55 -10.48
N PRO A 31 -5.99 -9.38 -11.26
CA PRO A 31 -6.19 -9.13 -12.68
C PRO A 31 -6.90 -7.80 -12.95
N PHE A 32 -7.92 -7.47 -12.16
CA PHE A 32 -8.64 -6.20 -12.28
C PHE A 32 -7.76 -5.00 -11.95
N VAL A 33 -7.01 -5.08 -10.85
CA VAL A 33 -6.06 -4.02 -10.46
C VAL A 33 -5.02 -3.79 -11.55
N ARG A 34 -4.42 -4.85 -12.11
CA ARG A 34 -3.45 -4.74 -13.20
C ARG A 34 -4.04 -4.11 -14.45
N LYS A 35 -5.28 -4.45 -14.80
CA LYS A 35 -5.99 -3.85 -15.93
C LYS A 35 -6.20 -2.35 -15.72
N GLU A 36 -6.65 -1.94 -14.53
CA GLU A 36 -6.85 -0.54 -14.20
C GLU A 36 -5.52 0.24 -14.14
N MET A 37 -4.45 -0.35 -13.60
CA MET A 37 -3.11 0.25 -13.64
C MET A 37 -2.66 0.49 -15.08
N LYS A 38 -2.80 -0.50 -15.97
CA LYS A 38 -2.44 -0.36 -17.39
C LYS A 38 -3.25 0.74 -18.06
N LYS A 39 -4.56 0.76 -17.85
CA LYS A 39 -5.45 1.83 -18.38
C LYS A 39 -5.03 3.20 -17.86
N PHE A 40 -4.73 3.33 -16.57
CA PHE A 40 -4.28 4.58 -15.96
C PHE A 40 -2.93 5.04 -16.56
N SER A 41 -1.97 4.14 -16.76
CA SER A 41 -0.70 4.44 -17.42
C SER A 41 -0.91 4.98 -18.84
N ILE A 42 -1.74 4.30 -19.64
CA ILE A 42 -2.05 4.71 -21.03
C ILE A 42 -2.68 6.11 -21.04
N ASN A 43 -3.66 6.36 -20.18
CA ASN A 43 -4.35 7.65 -20.12
C ASN A 43 -3.44 8.80 -19.67
N ASN A 44 -2.32 8.49 -19.03
CA ASN A 44 -1.37 9.47 -18.50
C ASN A 44 0.01 9.44 -19.18
N GLN A 45 0.16 8.75 -20.31
CA GLN A 45 1.46 8.57 -20.99
C GLN A 45 2.15 9.89 -21.42
N ARG A 46 1.39 11.00 -21.54
CA ARG A 46 1.93 12.32 -21.84
C ARG A 46 2.39 13.10 -20.60
N LYS A 47 2.15 12.57 -19.39
CA LYS A 47 2.60 13.19 -18.15
C LYS A 47 4.06 12.84 -17.90
N LYS A 48 4.84 13.80 -17.44
CA LYS A 48 6.25 13.58 -17.06
C LYS A 48 6.39 12.53 -15.95
N MET A 49 5.41 12.46 -15.06
CA MET A 49 5.44 11.57 -13.90
C MET A 49 4.05 11.09 -13.53
N VAL A 50 3.95 9.83 -13.13
CA VAL A 50 2.72 9.19 -12.68
C VAL A 50 2.99 8.44 -11.39
N PHE A 51 2.13 8.59 -10.40
CA PHE A 51 2.30 7.98 -9.07
C PHE A 51 1.29 6.88 -8.84
N TYR A 52 1.77 5.79 -8.24
CA TYR A 52 0.94 4.69 -7.79
C TYR A 52 1.18 4.42 -6.30
N GLU A 53 0.11 4.29 -5.54
CA GLU A 53 0.17 3.81 -4.16
C GLU A 53 -0.16 2.32 -4.13
N ILE A 54 0.83 1.49 -3.84
CA ILE A 54 0.69 0.02 -3.82
C ILE A 54 1.20 -0.52 -2.49
N PRO A 55 0.30 -0.92 -1.58
CA PRO A 55 0.68 -1.34 -0.22
C PRO A 55 1.60 -2.55 -0.14
N LEU A 56 1.52 -3.48 -1.10
CA LEU A 56 2.27 -4.74 -1.14
C LEU A 56 3.09 -4.87 -2.44
N LEU A 57 3.69 -3.77 -2.91
CA LEU A 57 4.43 -3.71 -4.18
C LEU A 57 5.52 -4.77 -4.26
N ILE A 58 6.35 -4.85 -3.23
CA ILE A 58 7.52 -5.73 -3.19
C ILE A 58 7.09 -7.17 -2.97
N GLU A 59 6.14 -7.40 -2.08
CA GLU A 59 5.55 -8.70 -1.78
C GLU A 59 4.85 -9.33 -2.99
N SER A 60 4.28 -8.50 -3.87
CA SER A 60 3.60 -8.91 -5.10
C SER A 60 4.52 -9.00 -6.32
N ASN A 61 5.83 -8.75 -6.13
CA ASN A 61 6.84 -8.77 -7.21
C ASN A 61 6.49 -7.85 -8.40
N LEU A 62 5.90 -6.68 -8.11
CA LEU A 62 5.49 -5.70 -9.11
C LEU A 62 6.56 -4.64 -9.40
N MET A 63 7.69 -4.66 -8.69
CA MET A 63 8.76 -3.65 -8.74
C MET A 63 9.25 -3.35 -10.17
N LYS A 64 9.34 -4.38 -11.01
CA LYS A 64 9.81 -4.27 -12.40
C LYS A 64 8.95 -3.40 -13.33
N HIS A 65 7.80 -2.94 -12.85
CA HIS A 65 6.89 -2.08 -13.60
C HIS A 65 7.03 -0.60 -13.24
N PHE A 66 7.97 -0.24 -12.38
CA PHE A 66 8.17 1.11 -11.87
C PHE A 66 9.62 1.53 -12.00
N ASP A 67 9.84 2.76 -12.45
CA ASP A 67 11.17 3.34 -12.65
C ASP A 67 11.78 3.74 -11.30
N ILE A 68 10.94 4.16 -10.33
CA ILE A 68 11.37 4.63 -9.02
C ILE A 68 10.41 4.11 -7.95
N ILE A 69 10.98 3.59 -6.89
CA ILE A 69 10.25 3.05 -5.74
C ILE A 69 10.59 3.85 -4.49
N ILE A 70 9.55 4.45 -3.90
CA ILE A 70 9.66 5.19 -2.63
C ILE A 70 9.00 4.38 -1.52
N PHE A 71 9.79 3.93 -0.55
CA PHE A 71 9.29 3.26 0.63
C PHE A 71 8.92 4.27 1.72
N ILE A 72 7.63 4.35 2.06
CA ILE A 72 7.16 5.17 3.18
C ILE A 72 7.20 4.34 4.45
N LYS A 73 8.18 4.63 5.31
CA LYS A 73 8.43 3.89 6.55
C LYS A 73 7.82 4.59 7.76
N ALA A 74 7.22 3.83 8.69
CA ALA A 74 6.85 4.31 10.02
C ALA A 74 6.93 3.16 11.04
N LYS A 75 7.30 3.48 12.30
CA LYS A 75 7.33 2.50 13.40
C LYS A 75 6.00 1.76 13.54
N LYS A 76 6.06 0.47 13.83
CA LYS A 76 4.86 -0.39 13.97
C LYS A 76 3.84 0.19 14.94
N LYS A 77 4.30 0.75 16.08
CA LYS A 77 3.42 1.38 17.09
C LYS A 77 2.64 2.56 16.49
N ILE A 78 3.29 3.42 15.70
CA ILE A 78 2.65 4.57 15.05
C ILE A 78 1.63 4.09 14.02
N ARG A 79 1.99 3.09 13.21
CA ARG A 79 1.08 2.50 12.21
C ARG A 79 -0.15 1.87 12.87
N LEU A 80 0.04 1.17 14.00
CA LEU A 80 -1.05 0.56 14.77
C LEU A 80 -1.98 1.65 15.32
N ASN A 81 -1.44 2.68 15.98
CA ASN A 81 -2.26 3.77 16.52
C ASN A 81 -3.11 4.43 15.43
N ARG A 82 -2.47 4.83 14.31
CA ARG A 82 -3.19 5.41 13.15
C ARG A 82 -4.26 4.49 12.58
N PHE A 83 -4.06 3.17 12.65
CA PHE A 83 -5.05 2.20 12.18
C PHE A 83 -6.24 2.11 13.14
N LEU A 84 -5.99 2.12 14.45
CA LEU A 84 -7.03 2.13 15.50
C LEU A 84 -7.83 3.43 15.47
N ASP A 85 -7.17 4.59 15.31
CA ASP A 85 -7.82 5.90 15.22
C ASP A 85 -8.80 6.00 14.03
N LYS A 86 -8.58 5.21 12.99
CA LYS A 86 -9.49 5.07 11.84
C LYS A 86 -10.58 4.00 12.01
N GLY A 87 -10.79 3.50 13.21
CA GLY A 87 -11.77 2.45 13.51
C GLY A 87 -11.32 1.03 13.15
N GLY A 88 -10.03 0.83 12.91
CA GLY A 88 -9.47 -0.50 12.68
C GLY A 88 -9.36 -1.31 13.96
N GLU A 89 -9.20 -2.63 13.85
CA GLU A 89 -9.03 -3.54 14.97
C GLU A 89 -7.59 -4.09 15.03
N LYS A 90 -7.04 -4.22 16.23
CA LYS A 90 -5.69 -4.75 16.46
C LYS A 90 -5.47 -6.13 15.84
N LYS A 91 -6.49 -7.01 15.87
CA LYS A 91 -6.43 -8.35 15.25
C LYS A 91 -6.22 -8.24 13.74
N MET A 92 -6.99 -7.39 13.07
CA MET A 92 -6.86 -7.12 11.64
C MET A 92 -5.49 -6.48 11.30
N PHE A 93 -5.05 -5.48 12.07
CA PHE A 93 -3.73 -4.89 11.89
C PHE A 93 -2.61 -5.94 11.94
N ASN A 94 -2.62 -6.83 12.93
CA ASN A 94 -1.61 -7.87 13.07
C ASN A 94 -1.61 -8.84 11.89
N LEU A 95 -2.78 -9.22 11.40
CA LEU A 95 -2.95 -10.07 10.22
C LEU A 95 -2.37 -9.41 8.97
N LEU A 96 -2.71 -8.17 8.69
CA LEU A 96 -2.20 -7.41 7.55
C LEU A 96 -0.69 -7.14 7.66
N ASN A 97 -0.21 -6.85 8.87
CA ASN A 97 1.21 -6.60 9.11
C ASN A 97 2.09 -7.85 8.91
N LYS A 98 1.58 -9.04 9.23
CA LYS A 98 2.29 -10.31 8.97
C LYS A 98 2.54 -10.58 7.48
N ARG A 99 1.75 -9.98 6.60
CA ARG A 99 1.88 -10.14 5.15
C ARG A 99 2.96 -9.26 4.54
N GLN A 100 3.35 -8.22 5.23
CA GLN A 100 4.36 -7.31 4.76
C GLN A 100 5.76 -7.84 5.05
N PHE A 101 6.67 -7.64 4.11
CA PHE A 101 8.08 -7.85 4.36
C PHE A 101 8.61 -6.90 5.44
N SER A 102 9.73 -7.29 6.06
CA SER A 102 10.41 -6.42 7.02
C SER A 102 10.84 -5.10 6.37
N ASP A 103 10.97 -4.04 7.18
CA ASP A 103 11.45 -2.75 6.71
C ASP A 103 12.83 -2.85 6.05
N ILE A 104 13.70 -3.73 6.56
CA ILE A 104 15.04 -3.99 5.99
C ILE A 104 14.92 -4.55 4.58
N LYS A 105 14.03 -5.54 4.39
CA LYS A 105 13.82 -6.14 3.07
C LYS A 105 13.19 -5.15 2.10
N LYS A 106 12.22 -4.35 2.54
CA LYS A 106 11.60 -3.30 1.70
C LYS A 106 12.62 -2.23 1.29
N ALA A 107 13.47 -1.81 2.22
CA ALA A 107 14.51 -0.83 1.95
C ALA A 107 15.48 -1.26 0.85
N LYS A 108 15.83 -2.56 0.78
CA LYS A 108 16.72 -3.11 -0.26
C LYS A 108 16.17 -3.02 -1.69
N PHE A 109 14.84 -2.94 -1.83
CA PHE A 109 14.15 -2.87 -3.12
C PHE A 109 13.57 -1.48 -3.42
N SER A 110 14.01 -0.46 -2.68
CA SER A 110 13.48 0.90 -2.82
C SER A 110 14.63 1.87 -3.10
N ASP A 111 14.41 2.77 -4.05
CA ASP A 111 15.37 3.81 -4.42
C ASP A 111 15.45 4.91 -3.36
N HIS A 112 14.31 5.16 -2.70
CA HIS A 112 14.20 6.15 -1.63
C HIS A 112 13.41 5.64 -0.44
N ILE A 113 13.79 6.12 0.75
CA ILE A 113 13.08 5.83 2.00
C ILE A 113 12.63 7.15 2.61
N VAL A 114 11.35 7.28 2.89
CA VAL A 114 10.76 8.44 3.57
C VAL A 114 10.16 8.01 4.89
N VAL A 115 10.62 8.64 5.98
CA VAL A 115 10.10 8.36 7.33
C VAL A 115 8.86 9.21 7.60
N ASN A 116 7.73 8.55 7.84
CA ASN A 116 6.43 9.16 8.15
C ASN A 116 6.09 8.99 9.64
N GLU A 117 6.90 9.57 10.52
CA GLU A 117 6.72 9.49 11.98
C GLU A 117 6.38 10.85 12.61
N LYS A 118 6.45 11.91 11.83
CA LYS A 118 6.16 13.29 12.22
C LYS A 118 4.86 13.78 11.60
N ASN A 119 4.68 15.09 11.54
CA ASN A 119 3.50 15.71 10.94
C ASN A 119 3.51 15.65 9.38
N LEU A 120 2.36 15.97 8.80
CA LEU A 120 2.14 15.90 7.36
C LEU A 120 3.04 16.88 6.58
N ASN A 121 3.37 18.05 7.15
CA ASN A 121 4.21 19.05 6.45
C ASN A 121 5.63 18.51 6.24
N ILE A 122 6.18 17.81 7.22
CA ILE A 122 7.50 17.18 7.10
C ILE A 122 7.47 16.06 6.06
N LEU A 123 6.41 15.24 6.06
CA LEU A 123 6.22 14.20 5.04
C LEU A 123 6.17 14.80 3.64
N LYS A 124 5.36 15.86 3.44
CA LYS A 124 5.26 16.58 2.16
C LYS A 124 6.61 17.13 1.73
N LYS A 125 7.33 17.83 2.62
CA LYS A 125 8.66 18.38 2.33
C LYS A 125 9.64 17.29 1.86
N ASN A 126 9.68 16.15 2.56
CA ASN A 126 10.58 15.05 2.22
C ASN A 126 10.23 14.41 0.87
N LEU A 127 8.94 14.21 0.60
CA LEU A 127 8.48 13.69 -0.69
C LEU A 127 8.77 14.67 -1.83
N SER A 128 8.45 15.97 -1.65
CA SER A 128 8.73 17.00 -2.66
C SER A 128 10.23 17.08 -2.99
N GLY A 129 11.11 16.96 -1.98
CA GLY A 129 12.57 16.97 -2.19
C GLY A 129 13.08 15.74 -2.96
N ILE A 130 12.37 14.60 -2.92
CA ILE A 130 12.68 13.45 -3.76
C ILE A 130 12.14 13.68 -5.17
N ILE A 131 10.88 14.08 -5.30
CA ILE A 131 10.19 14.27 -6.58
C ILE A 131 10.93 15.30 -7.43
N SER A 132 11.41 16.41 -6.86
CA SER A 132 12.14 17.46 -7.57
C SER A 132 13.44 17.00 -8.22
N LYS A 133 13.95 15.83 -7.89
CA LYS A 133 15.14 15.25 -8.57
C LYS A 133 14.81 14.62 -9.92
N TYR A 134 13.54 14.41 -10.22
CA TYR A 134 13.06 13.68 -11.38
C TYR A 134 12.13 14.51 -12.30
N VAL A 135 11.91 15.77 -11.98
CA VAL A 135 11.04 16.69 -12.76
C VAL A 135 11.84 17.67 -13.59
#